data_645b570994a0f6ca0017c09cf6ebeff1
#
_entry.id   645b570994a0f6ca0017c09cf6ebeff1
#
_cell.length_a   1.000
_cell.length_b   1.000
_cell.length_c   1.000
_cell.angle_alpha   90.00
_cell.angle_beta   90.00
_cell.angle_gamma   90.00
#
_symmetry.space_group_name_H-M   'P 1'
#
loop_
_entity.id
_entity.type
_entity.pdbx_description
1 polymer ?
#
loop_
_entity_poly.entity_id
_entity_poly.type
_entity_poly.pdbx_seq_one_letter_code
_entity_poly.pdbx_strand_id
1 'polypeptide(L)'
;MIGLSCTAGAVLALCGQVRGTLERKGLPQKELDGGRVRIEPRYNQGSGFGLVPLNGRQMAPLSLAALWALLGVCGGRGLGAGLLLGGGLSNLWERIRHGRVLDYLRFPKAPGPLKKYTYNLADLAIFLGAVLMVL
;
A
#
# COMPACT_ATOMS: atom_id res chain seq x y z
N MET A 1 -3.34 -3.87 -22.58
CA MET A 1 -2.30 -2.93 -22.05
C MET A 1 -2.91 -1.63 -21.55
N ILE A 2 -3.83 -0.98 -22.27
CA ILE A 2 -4.46 0.30 -21.87
C ILE A 2 -5.13 0.17 -20.49
N GLY A 3 -5.92 -0.87 -20.25
CA GLY A 3 -6.60 -1.06 -18.96
C GLY A 3 -5.65 -1.20 -17.77
N LEU A 4 -4.52 -1.89 -17.93
CA LEU A 4 -3.50 -2.02 -16.89
C LEU A 4 -2.89 -0.66 -16.53
N SER A 5 -2.50 0.11 -17.54
CA SER A 5 -1.89 1.43 -17.32
C SER A 5 -2.89 2.43 -16.71
N CYS A 6 -4.14 2.42 -17.16
CA CYS A 6 -5.19 3.28 -16.59
C CYS A 6 -5.47 2.92 -15.13
N THR A 7 -5.58 1.63 -14.80
CA THR A 7 -5.82 1.18 -13.43
C THR A 7 -4.64 1.54 -12.53
N ALA A 8 -3.42 1.24 -12.95
CA ALA A 8 -2.22 1.59 -12.18
C ALA A 8 -2.10 3.10 -11.96
N GLY A 9 -2.33 3.90 -13.00
CA GLY A 9 -2.32 5.37 -12.90
C GLY A 9 -3.39 5.92 -11.95
N ALA A 10 -4.60 5.37 -12.00
CA ALA A 10 -5.69 5.76 -11.10
C ALA A 10 -5.36 5.44 -9.63
N VAL A 11 -4.80 4.27 -9.36
CA VAL A 11 -4.37 3.86 -8.01
C VAL A 11 -3.26 4.79 -7.50
N LEU A 12 -2.25 5.08 -8.31
CA LEU A 12 -1.17 6.01 -7.95
C LEU A 12 -1.71 7.40 -7.60
N ALA A 13 -2.59 7.94 -8.44
CA ALA A 13 -3.19 9.25 -8.22
C ALA A 13 -4.01 9.28 -6.93
N LEU A 14 -4.84 8.26 -6.69
CA LEU A 14 -5.68 8.15 -5.50
C LEU A 14 -4.84 8.02 -4.22
N CYS A 15 -3.82 7.16 -4.23
CA CYS A 15 -2.91 7.01 -3.10
C CYS A 15 -2.20 8.34 -2.78
N GLY A 16 -1.72 9.04 -3.78
CA GLY A 16 -1.07 10.34 -3.62
C GLY A 16 -2.02 11.42 -3.08
N GLN A 17 -3.26 11.45 -3.55
CA GLN A 17 -4.28 12.39 -3.06
C GLN A 17 -4.66 12.14 -1.59
N VAL A 18 -4.90 10.89 -1.22
CA VAL A 18 -5.23 10.51 0.16
C VAL A 18 -4.09 10.88 1.10
N ARG A 19 -2.86 10.49 0.74
CA ARG A 19 -1.67 10.86 1.51
C ARG A 19 -1.53 12.37 1.68
N GLY A 20 -1.54 13.12 0.59
CA GLY A 20 -1.40 14.57 0.63
C GLY A 20 -2.52 15.26 1.40
N THR A 21 -3.75 14.73 1.36
CA THR A 21 -4.87 15.24 2.15
C THR A 21 -4.66 15.01 3.64
N LEU A 22 -4.22 13.83 4.05
CA LEU A 22 -3.92 13.54 5.45
C LEU A 22 -2.79 14.42 5.99
N GLU A 23 -1.73 14.59 5.22
CA GLU A 23 -0.60 15.44 5.62
C GLU A 23 -1.01 16.92 5.74
N ARG A 24 -1.79 17.46 4.80
CA ARG A 24 -2.30 18.84 4.87
C ARG A 24 -3.23 19.08 6.05
N LYS A 25 -3.97 18.05 6.49
CA LYS A 25 -4.85 18.12 7.65
C LYS A 25 -4.15 17.87 8.98
N GLY A 26 -2.82 17.72 9.00
CA GLY A 26 -2.05 17.51 10.21
C GLY A 26 -2.16 16.10 10.77
N LEU A 27 -2.34 15.10 9.92
CA LEU A 27 -2.42 13.68 10.27
C LEU A 27 -3.52 13.39 11.32
N PRO A 28 -4.79 13.72 11.06
CA PRO A 28 -5.86 13.57 12.04
C PRO A 28 -6.15 12.11 12.35
N GLN A 29 -6.47 11.84 13.60
CA GLN A 29 -7.00 10.54 14.01
C GLN A 29 -8.51 10.55 13.97
N LYS A 30 -9.12 9.48 13.45
CA LYS A 30 -10.57 9.35 13.33
C LYS A 30 -11.01 7.91 13.47
N GLU A 31 -12.08 7.71 14.20
CA GLU A 31 -12.75 6.42 14.31
C GLU A 31 -13.96 6.37 13.38
N LEU A 32 -14.11 5.28 12.66
CA LEU A 32 -15.19 5.04 11.71
C LEU A 32 -15.87 3.70 12.02
N ASP A 33 -17.14 3.59 11.63
CA ASP A 33 -17.91 2.34 11.72
C ASP A 33 -17.84 1.69 13.11
N GLY A 34 -18.10 2.47 14.16
CA GLY A 34 -18.10 1.98 15.54
C GLY A 34 -16.75 1.38 15.99
N GLY A 35 -15.65 1.90 15.47
CA GLY A 35 -14.29 1.46 15.80
C GLY A 35 -13.82 0.24 15.02
N ARG A 36 -14.54 -0.21 13.99
CA ARG A 36 -14.08 -1.27 13.09
C ARG A 36 -12.95 -0.79 12.19
N VAL A 37 -13.00 0.47 11.79
CA VAL A 37 -11.97 1.15 11.00
C VAL A 37 -11.51 2.38 11.75
N ARG A 38 -10.19 2.53 11.89
CA ARG A 38 -9.57 3.73 12.46
C ARG A 38 -8.60 4.34 11.48
N ILE A 39 -8.66 5.65 11.37
CA ILE A 39 -7.64 6.44 10.69
C ILE A 39 -6.62 6.84 11.76
N GLU A 40 -5.47 6.19 11.77
CA GLU A 40 -4.35 6.44 12.68
C GLU A 40 -3.06 6.65 11.88
N PRO A 41 -2.82 7.85 11.31
CA PRO A 41 -1.66 8.08 10.45
C PRO A 41 -0.35 7.87 11.19
N ARG A 42 0.53 7.08 10.62
CA ARG A 42 1.88 6.77 11.12
C ARG A 42 2.87 6.68 9.98
N TYR A 43 4.04 7.24 10.16
CA TYR A 43 5.15 7.01 9.24
C TYR A 43 5.85 5.67 9.55
N ASN A 44 5.89 4.82 8.54
CA ASN A 44 6.59 3.54 8.60
C ASN A 44 7.96 3.68 7.91
N GLN A 45 9.01 3.75 8.68
CA GLN A 45 10.39 3.85 8.18
C GLN A 45 11.00 2.49 7.86
N GLY A 46 10.37 1.42 8.35
CA GLY A 46 10.97 0.11 8.32
C GLY A 46 10.43 -0.80 7.24
N SER A 47 10.87 -1.96 7.39
CA SER A 47 10.44 -3.18 6.76
C SER A 47 8.99 -3.48 7.09
N GLY A 48 8.28 -3.97 6.10
CA GLY A 48 6.96 -4.53 6.31
C GLY A 48 6.91 -5.34 7.61
N PHE A 49 6.04 -4.88 8.52
CA PHE A 49 5.75 -5.57 9.78
C PHE A 49 6.92 -5.66 10.80
N GLY A 50 7.97 -4.87 10.67
CA GLY A 50 9.10 -4.88 11.62
C GLY A 50 9.97 -6.15 11.59
N LEU A 51 9.81 -6.98 10.56
CA LEU A 51 10.51 -8.25 10.45
C LEU A 51 11.95 -8.12 9.94
N VAL A 52 12.28 -7.05 9.27
CA VAL A 52 13.60 -6.83 8.67
C VAL A 52 14.15 -5.46 9.12
N PRO A 53 15.36 -5.37 9.69
CA PRO A 53 15.92 -4.12 10.21
C PRO A 53 16.52 -3.24 9.08
N LEU A 54 15.73 -2.93 8.06
CA LEU A 54 16.11 -2.06 6.95
C LEU A 54 15.30 -0.77 6.99
N ASN A 55 15.90 0.33 6.57
CA ASN A 55 15.18 1.60 6.40
C ASN A 55 14.35 1.61 5.09
N GLY A 56 13.47 2.60 4.94
CA GLY A 56 12.57 2.68 3.79
C GLY A 56 13.27 2.68 2.44
N ARG A 57 14.44 3.35 2.34
CA ARG A 57 15.22 3.37 1.09
C ARG A 57 15.90 2.04 0.80
N GLN A 58 16.38 1.35 1.82
CA GLN A 58 16.94 0.00 1.68
C GLN A 58 15.87 -1.03 1.30
N MET A 59 14.62 -0.80 1.71
CA MET A 59 13.47 -1.64 1.31
C MET A 59 13.04 -1.43 -0.15
N ALA A 60 13.40 -0.30 -0.77
CA ALA A 60 12.96 0.01 -2.13
C ALA A 60 13.36 -1.07 -3.17
N PRO A 61 14.62 -1.51 -3.26
CA PRO A 61 15.00 -2.56 -4.21
C PRO A 61 14.33 -3.90 -3.95
N LEU A 62 14.11 -4.26 -2.68
CA LEU A 62 13.37 -5.49 -2.33
C LEU A 62 11.90 -5.40 -2.74
N SER A 63 11.27 -4.24 -2.52
CA SER A 63 9.89 -3.98 -2.94
C SER A 63 9.75 -4.05 -4.46
N LEU A 64 10.72 -3.51 -5.20
CA LEU A 64 10.75 -3.58 -6.66
C LEU A 64 10.91 -5.02 -7.15
N ALA A 65 11.84 -5.78 -6.56
CA ALA A 65 12.04 -7.19 -6.91
C ALA A 65 10.79 -8.03 -6.64
N ALA A 66 10.14 -7.84 -5.49
CA ALA A 66 8.89 -8.52 -5.14
C ALA A 66 7.76 -8.17 -6.12
N LEU A 67 7.62 -6.89 -6.51
CA LEU A 67 6.64 -6.46 -7.49
C LEU A 67 6.86 -7.12 -8.85
N TRP A 68 8.10 -7.16 -9.34
CA TRP A 68 8.45 -7.83 -10.59
C TRP A 68 8.20 -9.33 -10.54
N ALA A 69 8.56 -10.00 -9.44
CA ALA A 69 8.32 -11.41 -9.26
C ALA A 69 6.82 -11.75 -9.30
N LEU A 70 6.00 -10.98 -8.57
CA LEU A 70 4.54 -11.16 -8.56
C LEU A 70 3.93 -10.97 -9.95
N LEU A 71 4.30 -9.90 -10.67
CA LEU A 71 3.81 -9.65 -12.03
C LEU A 71 4.25 -10.75 -13.00
N GLY A 72 5.47 -11.25 -12.87
CA GLY A 72 6.00 -12.33 -13.69
C GLY A 72 5.27 -13.65 -13.48
N VAL A 73 5.07 -14.05 -12.23
CA VAL A 73 4.36 -15.31 -11.88
C VAL A 73 2.89 -15.26 -12.29
N CYS A 74 2.23 -14.12 -12.09
CA CYS A 74 0.79 -13.99 -12.31
C CYS A 74 0.42 -13.54 -13.74
N GLY A 75 1.38 -13.37 -14.64
CA GLY A 75 1.16 -13.05 -16.04
C GLY A 75 0.84 -11.59 -16.37
N GLY A 76 0.89 -10.69 -15.39
CA GLY A 76 0.89 -9.23 -15.55
C GLY A 76 -0.26 -8.61 -16.37
N ARG A 77 -1.46 -9.19 -16.36
CA ARG A 77 -2.59 -8.73 -17.20
C ARG A 77 -3.85 -8.41 -16.37
N GLY A 78 -4.69 -7.55 -16.92
CA GLY A 78 -6.00 -7.25 -16.38
C GLY A 78 -6.02 -6.27 -15.21
N LEU A 79 -7.17 -6.17 -14.56
CA LEU A 79 -7.45 -5.26 -13.45
C LEU A 79 -6.58 -5.58 -12.23
N GLY A 80 -6.43 -6.86 -11.89
CA GLY A 80 -5.64 -7.30 -10.74
C GLY A 80 -4.17 -6.87 -10.85
N ALA A 81 -3.56 -7.05 -12.02
CA ALA A 81 -2.20 -6.60 -12.29
C ALA A 81 -2.07 -5.08 -12.20
N GLY A 82 -3.07 -4.32 -12.67
CA GLY A 82 -3.10 -2.87 -12.56
C GLY A 82 -3.16 -2.37 -11.12
N LEU A 83 -3.99 -3.00 -10.29
CA LEU A 83 -4.08 -2.70 -8.86
C LEU A 83 -2.76 -3.01 -8.12
N LEU A 84 -2.19 -4.18 -8.38
CA LEU A 84 -0.93 -4.61 -7.77
C LEU A 84 0.22 -3.68 -8.19
N LEU A 85 0.31 -3.36 -9.47
CA LEU A 85 1.33 -2.45 -9.99
C LEU A 85 1.18 -1.04 -9.42
N GLY A 86 -0.03 -0.49 -9.44
CA GLY A 86 -0.30 0.86 -8.94
C GLY A 86 0.00 1.00 -7.44
N GLY A 87 -0.47 0.05 -6.63
CA GLY A 87 -0.19 0.01 -5.19
C GLY A 87 1.30 -0.19 -4.90
N GLY A 88 1.95 -1.14 -5.58
CA GLY A 88 3.37 -1.42 -5.43
C GLY A 88 4.25 -0.22 -5.79
N LEU A 89 3.95 0.45 -6.91
CA LEU A 89 4.66 1.66 -7.32
C LEU A 89 4.41 2.83 -6.37
N SER A 90 3.21 2.97 -5.82
CA SER A 90 2.91 4.00 -4.83
C SER A 90 3.77 3.85 -3.57
N ASN A 91 3.80 2.65 -2.98
CA ASN A 91 4.64 2.37 -1.81
C ASN A 91 6.14 2.51 -2.12
N LEU A 92 6.56 2.06 -3.31
CA LEU A 92 7.95 2.19 -3.77
C LEU A 92 8.35 3.66 -3.91
N TRP A 93 7.50 4.49 -4.55
CA TRP A 93 7.74 5.91 -4.72
C TRP A 93 7.90 6.63 -3.38
N GLU A 94 7.04 6.36 -2.42
CA GLU A 94 7.15 6.94 -1.08
C GLU A 94 8.48 6.57 -0.41
N ARG A 95 8.92 5.32 -0.53
CA ARG A 95 10.21 4.88 0.02
C ARG A 95 11.40 5.56 -0.63
N ILE A 96 11.39 5.70 -1.93
CA ILE A 96 12.46 6.38 -2.68
C ILE A 96 12.48 7.87 -2.34
N ARG A 97 11.33 8.52 -2.40
CA ARG A 97 11.22 9.98 -2.25
C ARG A 97 11.39 10.44 -0.81
N HIS A 98 10.75 9.77 0.12
CA HIS A 98 10.64 10.21 1.53
C HIS A 98 11.40 9.31 2.50
N GLY A 99 11.88 8.16 2.08
CA GLY A 99 12.51 7.15 2.95
C GLY A 99 11.54 6.46 3.91
N ARG A 100 10.24 6.69 3.77
CA ARG A 100 9.18 6.17 4.64
C ARG A 100 7.85 6.15 3.91
N VAL A 101 6.92 5.33 4.41
CA VAL A 101 5.55 5.23 3.91
C VAL A 101 4.59 5.75 4.97
N LEU A 102 3.55 6.48 4.57
CA LEU A 102 2.45 6.86 5.46
C LEU A 102 1.41 5.76 5.48
N ASP A 103 1.29 5.08 6.62
CA ASP A 103 0.23 4.12 6.91
C ASP A 103 -0.83 4.79 7.78
N TYR A 104 -2.12 4.50 7.56
CA TYR A 104 -3.20 5.22 8.22
C TYR A 104 -4.46 4.40 8.48
N LEU A 105 -4.59 3.20 7.89
CA LEU A 105 -5.75 2.34 8.07
C LEU A 105 -5.46 1.27 9.12
N ARG A 106 -6.27 1.24 10.18
CA ARG A 106 -6.20 0.21 11.20
C ARG A 106 -7.55 -0.46 11.37
N PHE A 107 -7.53 -1.77 11.57
CA PHE A 107 -8.72 -2.60 11.73
C PHE A 107 -8.68 -3.32 13.09
N PRO A 108 -9.03 -2.64 14.22
CA PRO A 108 -8.83 -3.20 15.56
C PRO A 108 -9.65 -4.44 15.84
N LYS A 109 -10.78 -4.61 15.15
CA LYS A 109 -11.71 -5.75 15.32
C LYS A 109 -11.48 -6.84 14.28
N ALA A 110 -10.47 -6.73 13.41
CA ALA A 110 -10.15 -7.75 12.43
C ALA A 110 -9.59 -9.03 13.08
N PRO A 111 -9.81 -10.20 12.48
CA PRO A 111 -9.28 -11.46 13.00
C PRO A 111 -7.76 -11.55 12.84
N GLY A 112 -7.14 -12.31 13.75
CA GLY A 112 -5.73 -12.70 13.65
C GLY A 112 -4.73 -11.54 13.62
N PRO A 113 -3.68 -11.63 12.80
CA PRO A 113 -2.61 -10.63 12.74
C PRO A 113 -3.02 -9.31 12.10
N LEU A 114 -4.11 -9.27 11.33
CA LEU A 114 -4.57 -8.07 10.63
C LEU A 114 -4.79 -6.86 11.55
N LYS A 115 -5.26 -7.11 12.79
CA LYS A 115 -5.49 -6.06 13.80
C LYS A 115 -4.22 -5.43 14.35
N LYS A 116 -3.05 -6.06 14.16
CA LYS A 116 -1.79 -5.60 14.75
C LYS A 116 -1.14 -4.48 13.95
N TYR A 117 -1.42 -4.41 12.65
CA TYR A 117 -0.73 -3.54 11.72
C TYR A 117 -1.59 -2.38 11.25
N THR A 118 -0.92 -1.33 10.82
CA THR A 118 -1.54 -0.19 10.13
C THR A 118 -1.19 -0.31 8.65
N TYR A 119 -2.18 -0.07 7.80
CA TYR A 119 -2.10 -0.20 6.35
C TYR A 119 -2.34 1.13 5.66
N ASN A 120 -2.07 1.18 4.37
CA ASN A 120 -2.45 2.28 3.50
C ASN A 120 -3.29 1.78 2.31
N LEU A 121 -3.78 2.70 1.52
CA LEU A 121 -4.61 2.37 0.35
C LEU A 121 -3.83 1.54 -0.70
N ALA A 122 -2.52 1.77 -0.82
CA ALA A 122 -1.67 0.98 -1.71
C ALA A 122 -1.59 -0.49 -1.29
N ASP A 123 -1.52 -0.77 0.03
CA ASP A 123 -1.53 -2.14 0.56
C ASP A 123 -2.84 -2.84 0.22
N LEU A 124 -3.99 -2.15 0.34
CA LEU A 124 -5.29 -2.71 -0.04
C LEU A 124 -5.36 -2.99 -1.54
N ALA A 125 -4.82 -2.09 -2.38
CA ALA A 125 -4.76 -2.30 -3.83
C ALA A 125 -3.88 -3.51 -4.19
N ILE A 126 -2.72 -3.67 -3.53
CA ILE A 126 -1.83 -4.82 -3.72
C ILE A 126 -2.55 -6.11 -3.33
N PHE A 127 -3.19 -6.14 -2.16
CA PHE A 127 -3.91 -7.31 -1.68
C PHE A 127 -5.06 -7.70 -2.62
N LEU A 128 -5.91 -6.73 -2.97
CA LEU A 128 -7.03 -6.97 -3.89
C LEU A 128 -6.53 -7.38 -5.28
N GLY A 129 -5.48 -6.75 -5.77
CA GLY A 129 -4.84 -7.09 -7.04
C GLY A 129 -4.34 -8.52 -7.05
N ALA A 130 -3.65 -8.95 -5.99
CA ALA A 130 -3.16 -10.33 -5.85
C ALA A 130 -4.31 -11.35 -5.83
N VAL A 131 -5.38 -11.07 -5.08
CA VAL A 131 -6.57 -11.94 -5.05
C VAL A 131 -7.20 -12.07 -6.44
N LEU A 132 -7.40 -10.96 -7.16
CA LEU A 132 -7.98 -10.98 -8.51
C LEU A 132 -7.09 -11.67 -9.55
N MET A 133 -5.79 -11.77 -9.31
CA MET A 133 -4.89 -12.48 -10.22
C MET A 133 -4.87 -14.00 -10.00
N VAL A 134 -5.29 -14.46 -8.83
CA VAL A 134 -5.37 -15.89 -8.48
C VAL A 134 -6.74 -16.48 -8.83
N LEU A 135 -7.79 -15.65 -8.83
CA LEU A 135 -9.15 -16.06 -9.24
C LEU A 135 -9.30 -16.19 -10.76
#